data_151f0a9ae42e28639e3c5ba41ac0471e
#
_entry.id   151f0a9ae42e28639e3c5ba41ac0471e
#
_cell.length_a   1.000
_cell.length_b   1.000
_cell.length_c   1.000
_cell.angle_alpha   90.00
_cell.angle_beta   90.00
_cell.angle_gamma   90.00
#
_symmetry.space_group_name_H-M   'P 1'
#
loop_
_entity.id
_entity.type
_entity.pdbx_description
1 polymer ?
#
loop_
_entity_poly.entity_id
_entity_poly.type
_entity_poly.pdbx_seq_one_letter_code
_entity_poly.pdbx_strand_id
1 'polypeptide(L)'
;MARADREAAVAEIVDSFNDSAGAVLTEYRGLTVKELQNLRRSLGENANYAVVKNTLAKIAAHEVGISGFDDLLTGPTAIAFIKGDVVEAAKGLRDFAKANPTLVIKGGVLDGNILDAKEIGKLADLESREVLLGKMAGAMLASLSQAVYLLNAPLAQAARLAGALQAKAEQDPSILAGGAGTPAAAEEVPEAAAAADEAPTDEADASDEGEATES
;
A
#
# COMPACT_ATOMS: atom_id res chain seq x y z
N MET A 1 -0.76 -27.94 34.75
CA MET A 1 0.54 -27.60 34.15
C MET A 1 1.55 -27.43 35.28
N ALA A 2 2.63 -28.18 35.27
CA ALA A 2 3.73 -27.96 36.19
C ALA A 2 4.40 -26.59 35.91
N ARG A 3 5.15 -26.06 36.87
CA ARG A 3 5.81 -24.76 36.72
C ARG A 3 6.81 -24.77 35.55
N ALA A 4 7.51 -25.86 35.40
CA ALA A 4 8.45 -26.10 34.30
C ALA A 4 7.76 -26.08 32.91
N ASP A 5 6.55 -26.66 32.79
CA ASP A 5 5.80 -26.64 31.52
C ASP A 5 5.36 -25.23 31.13
N ARG A 6 5.09 -24.37 32.12
CA ARG A 6 4.73 -22.96 31.85
C ARG A 6 5.92 -22.14 31.42
N GLU A 7 7.07 -22.33 32.06
CA GLU A 7 8.31 -21.63 31.73
C GLU A 7 8.76 -22.05 30.30
N ALA A 8 8.67 -23.32 29.95
CA ALA A 8 8.98 -23.80 28.60
C ALA A 8 8.01 -23.21 27.55
N ALA A 9 6.70 -23.16 27.85
CA ALA A 9 5.72 -22.59 26.94
C ALA A 9 5.88 -21.05 26.77
N VAL A 10 6.29 -20.32 27.81
CA VAL A 10 6.62 -18.90 27.70
C VAL A 10 7.87 -18.69 26.85
N ALA A 11 8.92 -19.51 27.06
CA ALA A 11 10.13 -19.43 26.26
C ALA A 11 9.86 -19.66 24.76
N GLU A 12 9.03 -20.66 24.41
CA GLU A 12 8.63 -20.93 23.02
C GLU A 12 7.89 -19.73 22.39
N ILE A 13 7.03 -19.05 23.16
CA ILE A 13 6.33 -17.87 22.69
C ILE A 13 7.29 -16.69 22.53
N VAL A 14 8.21 -16.48 23.48
CA VAL A 14 9.26 -15.45 23.42
C VAL A 14 10.14 -15.64 22.19
N ASP A 15 10.58 -16.88 21.95
CA ASP A 15 11.35 -17.21 20.76
C ASP A 15 10.57 -16.91 19.48
N SER A 16 9.26 -17.23 19.46
CA SER A 16 8.38 -16.91 18.33
C SER A 16 8.20 -15.42 18.10
N PHE A 17 8.18 -14.61 19.16
CA PHE A 17 8.16 -13.15 19.06
C PHE A 17 9.47 -12.59 18.52
N ASN A 18 10.60 -13.08 19.02
CA ASN A 18 11.93 -12.64 18.59
C ASN A 18 12.23 -13.01 17.13
N ASP A 19 11.76 -14.18 16.68
CA ASP A 19 11.91 -14.66 15.31
C ASP A 19 10.95 -13.98 14.32
N SER A 20 9.95 -13.22 14.79
CA SER A 20 8.94 -12.60 13.97
C SER A 20 9.20 -11.10 13.78
N ALA A 21 8.95 -10.58 12.57
CA ALA A 21 8.95 -9.16 12.28
C ALA A 21 7.73 -8.44 12.88
N GLY A 22 6.66 -9.18 13.17
CA GLY A 22 5.46 -8.66 13.78
C GLY A 22 4.50 -9.76 14.22
N ALA A 23 3.53 -9.40 15.04
CA ALA A 23 2.51 -10.31 15.55
C ALA A 23 1.12 -9.68 15.41
N VAL A 24 0.17 -10.43 14.84
CA VAL A 24 -1.22 -9.99 14.69
C VAL A 24 -2.12 -10.82 15.60
N LEU A 25 -2.92 -10.13 16.39
CA LEU A 25 -3.91 -10.72 17.30
C LEU A 25 -5.25 -10.89 16.62
N THR A 26 -5.78 -12.08 16.68
CA THR A 26 -7.09 -12.40 16.12
C THR A 26 -7.96 -13.13 17.14
N GLU A 27 -9.25 -12.94 17.06
CA GLU A 27 -10.23 -13.73 17.78
C GLU A 27 -10.73 -14.85 16.87
N TYR A 28 -10.56 -16.09 17.31
CA TYR A 28 -10.93 -17.28 16.52
C TYR A 28 -12.26 -17.92 16.95
N ARG A 29 -13.03 -17.22 17.78
CA ARG A 29 -14.30 -17.73 18.31
C ARG A 29 -15.27 -18.02 17.16
N GLY A 30 -15.74 -19.28 17.09
CA GLY A 30 -16.70 -19.73 16.07
C GLY A 30 -16.05 -20.32 14.80
N LEU A 31 -14.73 -20.35 14.72
CA LEU A 31 -14.02 -21.04 13.63
C LEU A 31 -13.94 -22.54 13.89
N THR A 32 -14.13 -23.32 12.85
CA THR A 32 -13.93 -24.77 12.88
C THR A 32 -12.44 -25.11 12.73
N VAL A 33 -12.07 -26.32 13.20
CA VAL A 33 -10.68 -26.80 13.05
C VAL A 33 -10.23 -26.82 11.58
N LYS A 34 -11.15 -27.13 10.66
CA LYS A 34 -10.88 -27.15 9.22
C LYS A 34 -10.56 -25.74 8.68
N GLU A 35 -11.29 -24.75 9.12
CA GLU A 35 -11.04 -23.35 8.75
C GLU A 35 -9.71 -22.85 9.29
N LEU A 36 -9.36 -23.20 10.54
CA LEU A 36 -8.05 -22.89 11.12
C LEU A 36 -6.89 -23.57 10.34
N GLN A 37 -7.11 -24.80 9.87
CA GLN A 37 -6.12 -25.46 9.02
C GLN A 37 -5.99 -24.77 7.65
N ASN A 38 -7.10 -24.35 7.07
CA ASN A 38 -7.09 -23.60 5.83
C ASN A 38 -6.37 -22.24 6.00
N LEU A 39 -6.63 -21.54 7.11
CA LEU A 39 -5.92 -20.30 7.46
C LEU A 39 -4.40 -20.53 7.55
N ARG A 40 -3.97 -21.55 8.31
CA ARG A 40 -2.53 -21.89 8.39
C ARG A 40 -1.93 -22.19 7.03
N ARG A 41 -2.68 -22.86 6.16
CA ARG A 41 -2.24 -23.18 4.80
C ARG A 41 -2.16 -21.95 3.90
N SER A 42 -3.10 -20.99 4.05
CA SER A 42 -3.12 -19.76 3.27
C SER A 42 -2.00 -18.79 3.71
N LEU A 43 -1.63 -18.80 4.99
CA LEU A 43 -0.51 -18.00 5.51
C LEU A 43 0.85 -18.59 5.11
N GLY A 44 0.92 -19.89 4.84
CA GLY A 44 2.10 -20.59 4.37
C GLY A 44 3.30 -20.43 5.29
N GLU A 45 4.46 -20.11 4.71
CA GLU A 45 5.72 -19.88 5.43
C GLU A 45 5.84 -18.45 5.96
N ASN A 46 5.00 -17.54 5.50
CA ASN A 46 5.07 -16.11 5.86
C ASN A 46 4.62 -15.84 7.29
N ALA A 47 3.72 -16.66 7.85
CA ALA A 47 3.27 -16.48 9.23
C ALA A 47 2.93 -17.81 9.91
N ASN A 48 3.30 -17.90 11.19
CA ASN A 48 2.95 -19.03 12.07
C ASN A 48 1.72 -18.65 12.90
N TYR A 49 0.61 -19.37 12.72
CA TYR A 49 -0.63 -19.12 13.45
C TYR A 49 -0.77 -20.05 14.65
N ALA A 50 -0.60 -19.52 15.85
CA ALA A 50 -0.66 -20.23 17.11
C ALA A 50 -1.81 -19.77 18.00
N VAL A 51 -2.49 -20.74 18.63
CA VAL A 51 -3.49 -20.46 19.67
C VAL A 51 -2.78 -20.52 21.02
N VAL A 52 -2.76 -19.41 21.74
CA VAL A 52 -1.98 -19.26 22.96
C VAL A 52 -2.90 -18.86 24.13
N LYS A 53 -2.53 -19.26 25.34
CA LYS A 53 -3.18 -18.74 26.55
C LYS A 53 -2.82 -17.26 26.75
N ASN A 54 -3.82 -16.38 26.91
CA ASN A 54 -3.61 -14.95 27.12
C ASN A 54 -2.64 -14.65 28.26
N THR A 55 -2.71 -15.42 29.35
CA THR A 55 -1.80 -15.24 30.51
C THR A 55 -0.34 -15.51 30.18
N LEU A 56 -0.06 -16.51 29.31
CA LEU A 56 1.31 -16.79 28.87
C LEU A 56 1.78 -15.78 27.83
N ALA A 57 0.89 -15.39 26.92
CA ALA A 57 1.17 -14.36 25.93
C ALA A 57 1.50 -13.00 26.58
N LYS A 58 0.81 -12.62 27.68
CA LYS A 58 1.13 -11.43 28.46
C LYS A 58 2.52 -11.47 29.05
N ILE A 59 2.90 -12.58 29.70
CA ILE A 59 4.23 -12.75 30.28
C ILE A 59 5.30 -12.65 29.19
N ALA A 60 5.12 -13.36 28.08
CA ALA A 60 6.04 -13.33 26.97
C ALA A 60 6.18 -11.94 26.34
N ALA A 61 5.07 -11.21 26.15
CA ALA A 61 5.09 -9.84 25.62
C ALA A 61 5.85 -8.87 26.56
N HIS A 62 5.67 -9.01 27.87
CA HIS A 62 6.43 -8.22 28.85
C HIS A 62 7.93 -8.55 28.85
N GLU A 63 8.30 -9.82 28.68
CA GLU A 63 9.71 -10.23 28.58
C GLU A 63 10.40 -9.67 27.31
N VAL A 64 9.66 -9.55 26.21
CA VAL A 64 10.14 -8.95 24.96
C VAL A 64 10.11 -7.42 25.00
N GLY A 65 9.47 -6.83 26.03
CA GLY A 65 9.38 -5.36 26.19
C GLY A 65 8.25 -4.69 25.42
N ILE A 66 7.27 -5.45 24.94
CA ILE A 66 6.08 -4.93 24.26
C ILE A 66 5.06 -4.52 25.32
N SER A 67 4.91 -3.22 25.55
CA SER A 67 3.93 -2.67 26.49
C SER A 67 2.65 -2.23 25.77
N GLY A 68 1.47 -2.48 26.40
CA GLY A 68 0.16 -2.11 25.82
C GLY A 68 -0.55 -3.24 25.06
N PHE A 69 0.06 -4.42 25.03
CA PHE A 69 -0.54 -5.63 24.45
C PHE A 69 -1.66 -6.22 25.34
N ASP A 70 -1.67 -5.82 26.61
CA ASP A 70 -2.56 -6.37 27.63
C ASP A 70 -4.03 -6.13 27.35
N ASP A 71 -4.38 -4.97 26.81
CA ASP A 71 -5.76 -4.57 26.52
C ASP A 71 -6.34 -5.36 25.32
N LEU A 72 -5.48 -5.77 24.41
CA LEU A 72 -5.86 -6.56 23.22
C LEU A 72 -6.03 -8.05 23.54
N LEU A 73 -5.38 -8.56 24.59
CA LEU A 73 -5.42 -9.95 25.03
C LEU A 73 -6.66 -10.27 25.89
N THR A 74 -7.85 -9.99 25.37
CA THR A 74 -9.14 -10.30 25.99
C THR A 74 -9.89 -11.35 25.17
N GLY A 75 -10.56 -12.30 25.82
CA GLY A 75 -11.30 -13.38 25.14
C GLY A 75 -10.42 -14.44 24.47
N PRO A 76 -10.99 -15.29 23.59
CA PRO A 76 -10.26 -16.36 22.91
C PRO A 76 -9.37 -15.78 21.82
N THR A 77 -8.08 -15.65 22.10
CA THR A 77 -7.12 -14.98 21.21
C THR A 77 -6.14 -15.98 20.60
N ALA A 78 -5.86 -15.82 19.33
CA ALA A 78 -4.79 -16.48 18.62
C ALA A 78 -3.82 -15.42 18.09
N ILE A 79 -2.55 -15.79 17.97
CA ILE A 79 -1.48 -14.92 17.53
C ILE A 79 -0.96 -15.45 16.20
N ALA A 80 -0.90 -14.59 15.19
CA ALA A 80 -0.19 -14.85 13.95
C ALA A 80 1.19 -14.19 14.04
N PHE A 81 2.23 -14.96 14.20
CA PHE A 81 3.64 -14.51 14.18
C PHE A 81 4.11 -14.41 12.75
N ILE A 82 4.46 -13.23 12.29
CA ILE A 82 4.86 -12.97 10.91
C ILE A 82 6.37 -13.06 10.80
N LYS A 83 6.86 -14.01 10.02
CA LYS A 83 8.30 -14.21 9.77
C LYS A 83 8.74 -13.65 8.41
N GLY A 84 7.83 -13.61 7.45
CA GLY A 84 8.08 -13.15 6.09
C GLY A 84 7.58 -11.74 5.83
N ASP A 85 6.91 -11.55 4.68
CA ASP A 85 6.33 -10.25 4.31
C ASP A 85 5.07 -9.96 5.14
N VAL A 86 5.14 -8.86 5.90
CA VAL A 86 4.05 -8.39 6.76
C VAL A 86 2.80 -8.06 5.94
N VAL A 87 2.98 -7.49 4.75
CA VAL A 87 1.87 -7.09 3.88
C VAL A 87 1.15 -8.31 3.32
N GLU A 88 1.88 -9.34 2.90
CA GLU A 88 1.29 -10.60 2.41
C GLU A 88 0.53 -11.33 3.51
N ALA A 89 1.10 -11.41 4.71
CA ALA A 89 0.43 -12.00 5.85
C ALA A 89 -0.84 -11.21 6.24
N ALA A 90 -0.79 -9.88 6.25
CA ALA A 90 -1.95 -9.03 6.51
C ALA A 90 -3.05 -9.19 5.44
N LYS A 91 -2.67 -9.30 4.16
CA LYS A 91 -3.62 -9.62 3.06
C LYS A 91 -4.27 -10.97 3.26
N GLY A 92 -3.48 -11.99 3.56
CA GLY A 92 -4.00 -13.34 3.82
C GLY A 92 -5.00 -13.36 4.97
N LEU A 93 -4.70 -12.68 6.08
CA LEU A 93 -5.61 -12.54 7.22
C LEU A 93 -6.89 -11.77 6.87
N ARG A 94 -6.77 -10.66 6.13
CA ARG A 94 -7.91 -9.87 5.70
C ARG A 94 -8.83 -10.64 4.75
N ASP A 95 -8.26 -11.30 3.75
CA ASP A 95 -9.03 -12.04 2.75
C ASP A 95 -9.72 -13.24 3.38
N PHE A 96 -9.06 -13.89 4.35
CA PHE A 96 -9.69 -14.93 5.14
C PHE A 96 -10.80 -14.38 6.04
N ALA A 97 -10.60 -13.21 6.68
CA ALA A 97 -11.64 -12.56 7.49
C ALA A 97 -12.85 -12.13 6.66
N LYS A 98 -12.66 -11.72 5.40
CA LYS A 98 -13.77 -11.46 4.46
C LYS A 98 -14.56 -12.72 4.12
N ALA A 99 -13.86 -13.85 3.94
CA ALA A 99 -14.50 -15.14 3.67
C ALA A 99 -15.17 -15.74 4.92
N ASN A 100 -14.63 -15.45 6.10
CA ASN A 100 -15.09 -15.99 7.39
C ASN A 100 -15.28 -14.85 8.39
N PRO A 101 -16.47 -14.25 8.48
CA PRO A 101 -16.74 -13.10 9.34
C PRO A 101 -16.64 -13.41 10.84
N THR A 102 -16.47 -14.67 11.21
CA THR A 102 -16.20 -15.12 12.58
C THR A 102 -14.77 -14.80 13.04
N LEU A 103 -13.81 -14.61 12.10
CA LEU A 103 -12.45 -14.17 12.42
C LEU A 103 -12.44 -12.66 12.60
N VAL A 104 -12.15 -12.19 13.81
CA VAL A 104 -12.02 -10.76 14.09
C VAL A 104 -10.56 -10.43 14.34
N ILE A 105 -10.01 -9.48 13.58
CA ILE A 105 -8.69 -8.92 13.81
C ILE A 105 -8.81 -7.87 14.90
N LYS A 106 -8.11 -8.04 16.02
CA LYS A 106 -8.14 -7.11 17.15
C LYS A 106 -7.10 -6.02 17.05
N GLY A 107 -5.93 -6.36 16.59
CA GLY A 107 -4.79 -5.48 16.52
C GLY A 107 -3.51 -6.28 16.29
N GLY A 108 -2.37 -5.64 16.42
CA GLY A 108 -1.08 -6.31 16.30
C GLY A 108 0.06 -5.46 16.78
N VAL A 109 1.25 -6.00 16.67
CA VAL A 109 2.51 -5.30 16.93
C VAL A 109 3.42 -5.49 15.72
N LEU A 110 4.00 -4.42 15.27
CA LEU A 110 4.99 -4.38 14.20
C LEU A 110 6.16 -3.52 14.63
N ASP A 111 7.36 -4.09 14.62
CA ASP A 111 8.58 -3.38 15.03
C ASP A 111 8.45 -2.67 16.41
N GLY A 112 7.73 -3.30 17.36
CA GLY A 112 7.49 -2.75 18.68
C GLY A 112 6.36 -1.71 18.79
N ASN A 113 5.75 -1.30 17.67
CA ASN A 113 4.61 -0.40 17.65
C ASN A 113 3.28 -1.18 17.64
N ILE A 114 2.33 -0.74 18.46
CA ILE A 114 0.99 -1.34 18.52
C ILE A 114 0.17 -0.75 17.39
N LEU A 115 -0.49 -1.63 16.65
CA LEU A 115 -1.37 -1.28 15.54
C LEU A 115 -2.81 -1.70 15.84
N ASP A 116 -3.74 -0.82 15.60
CA ASP A 116 -5.15 -1.10 15.65
C ASP A 116 -5.63 -1.95 14.46
N ALA A 117 -6.80 -2.56 14.59
CA ALA A 117 -7.42 -3.34 13.51
C ALA A 117 -7.57 -2.56 12.19
N LYS A 118 -7.83 -1.24 12.28
CA LYS A 118 -7.92 -0.36 11.11
C LYS A 118 -6.57 -0.15 10.42
N GLU A 119 -5.50 -0.07 11.20
CA GLU A 119 -4.14 0.11 10.69
C GLU A 119 -3.63 -1.17 10.02
N ILE A 120 -3.94 -2.33 10.59
CA ILE A 120 -3.68 -3.62 9.94
C ILE A 120 -4.45 -3.74 8.62
N GLY A 121 -5.69 -3.23 8.56
CA GLY A 121 -6.45 -3.12 7.32
C GLY A 121 -5.73 -2.29 6.26
N LYS A 122 -5.19 -1.11 6.64
CA LYS A 122 -4.39 -0.27 5.73
C LYS A 122 -3.10 -0.96 5.27
N LEU A 123 -2.42 -1.70 6.16
CA LEU A 123 -1.26 -2.51 5.77
C LEU A 123 -1.62 -3.57 4.72
N ALA A 124 -2.79 -4.18 4.87
CA ALA A 124 -3.29 -5.16 3.90
C ALA A 124 -3.68 -4.52 2.54
N ASP A 125 -3.90 -3.20 2.47
CA ASP A 125 -4.15 -2.48 1.22
C ASP A 125 -2.86 -2.06 0.51
N LEU A 126 -1.71 -2.11 1.18
CA LEU A 126 -0.42 -1.81 0.58
C LEU A 126 -0.03 -2.89 -0.44
N GLU A 127 0.79 -2.51 -1.38
CA GLU A 127 1.40 -3.44 -2.33
C GLU A 127 2.52 -4.23 -1.65
N SER A 128 2.94 -5.35 -2.27
CA SER A 128 4.05 -6.13 -1.75
C SER A 128 5.33 -5.29 -1.67
N ARG A 129 6.24 -5.65 -0.75
CA ARG A 129 7.50 -4.94 -0.53
C ARG A 129 8.31 -4.77 -1.81
N GLU A 130 8.32 -5.79 -2.66
CA GLU A 130 9.06 -5.75 -3.93
C GLU A 130 8.48 -4.70 -4.90
N VAL A 131 7.15 -4.62 -4.99
CA VAL A 131 6.47 -3.64 -5.83
C VAL A 131 6.70 -2.21 -5.31
N LEU A 132 6.65 -2.01 -3.99
CA LEU A 132 6.93 -0.70 -3.37
C LEU A 132 8.39 -0.26 -3.62
N LEU A 133 9.35 -1.19 -3.49
CA LEU A 133 10.76 -0.92 -3.81
C LEU A 133 10.93 -0.62 -5.30
N GLY A 134 10.25 -1.36 -6.17
CA GLY A 134 10.23 -1.11 -7.61
C GLY A 134 9.67 0.26 -7.96
N LYS A 135 8.57 0.67 -7.33
CA LYS A 135 7.99 2.03 -7.50
C LYS A 135 8.94 3.12 -7.00
N MET A 136 9.59 2.91 -5.87
CA MET A 136 10.58 3.86 -5.34
C MET A 136 11.78 4.00 -6.30
N ALA A 137 12.32 2.89 -6.78
CA ALA A 137 13.40 2.91 -7.79
C ALA A 137 12.94 3.58 -9.09
N GLY A 138 11.73 3.29 -9.54
CA GLY A 138 11.11 3.93 -10.71
C GLY A 138 10.96 5.44 -10.55
N ALA A 139 10.52 5.91 -9.39
CA ALA A 139 10.41 7.34 -9.09
C ALA A 139 11.77 8.05 -9.13
N MET A 140 12.82 7.42 -8.58
CA MET A 140 14.19 7.97 -8.65
C MET A 140 14.69 8.05 -10.12
N LEU A 141 14.47 7.00 -10.90
CA LEU A 141 14.83 6.99 -12.32
C LEU A 141 14.01 8.01 -13.12
N ALA A 142 12.73 8.17 -12.81
CA ALA A 142 11.87 9.15 -13.47
C ALA A 142 12.38 10.58 -13.26
N SER A 143 12.80 10.94 -12.05
CA SER A 143 13.34 12.27 -11.75
C SER A 143 14.63 12.56 -12.53
N LEU A 144 15.54 11.58 -12.65
CA LEU A 144 16.75 11.69 -13.46
C LEU A 144 16.42 11.80 -14.95
N SER A 145 15.51 10.98 -15.43
CA SER A 145 15.06 11.01 -16.83
C SER A 145 14.43 12.35 -17.18
N GLN A 146 13.63 12.93 -16.29
CA GLN A 146 13.02 14.24 -16.50
C GLN A 146 14.07 15.35 -16.63
N ALA A 147 15.13 15.32 -15.83
CA ALA A 147 16.24 16.26 -15.98
C ALA A 147 16.91 16.15 -17.37
N VAL A 148 17.14 14.92 -17.84
CA VAL A 148 17.70 14.67 -19.18
C VAL A 148 16.76 15.17 -20.28
N TYR A 149 15.44 14.94 -20.14
CA TYR A 149 14.45 15.44 -21.09
C TYR A 149 14.43 16.97 -21.15
N LEU A 150 14.50 17.66 -20.00
CA LEU A 150 14.55 19.12 -19.96
C LEU A 150 15.80 19.68 -20.64
N LEU A 151 16.95 19.02 -20.48
CA LEU A 151 18.20 19.41 -21.16
C LEU A 151 18.15 19.13 -22.66
N ASN A 152 17.48 18.06 -23.08
CA ASN A 152 17.33 17.70 -24.48
C ASN A 152 16.23 18.49 -25.22
N ALA A 153 15.27 19.08 -24.47
CA ALA A 153 14.13 19.80 -25.04
C ALA A 153 14.56 20.93 -26.01
N PRO A 154 15.50 21.84 -25.66
CA PRO A 154 15.88 22.92 -26.56
C PRO A 154 16.56 22.40 -27.85
N LEU A 155 17.36 21.32 -27.76
CA LEU A 155 17.98 20.71 -28.94
C LEU A 155 16.92 20.08 -29.85
N ALA A 156 15.96 19.37 -29.29
CA ALA A 156 14.85 18.80 -30.04
C ALA A 156 13.97 19.86 -30.71
N GLN A 157 13.74 20.98 -30.03
CA GLN A 157 13.00 22.11 -30.60
C GLN A 157 13.74 22.77 -31.74
N ALA A 158 15.06 22.99 -31.59
CA ALA A 158 15.91 23.53 -32.65
C ALA A 158 15.92 22.62 -33.88
N ALA A 159 16.04 21.30 -33.69
CA ALA A 159 15.99 20.32 -34.77
C ALA A 159 14.62 20.33 -35.48
N ARG A 160 13.53 20.44 -34.76
CA ARG A 160 12.16 20.54 -35.33
C ARG A 160 11.99 21.83 -36.14
N LEU A 161 12.50 22.98 -35.64
CA LEU A 161 12.48 24.25 -36.35
C LEU A 161 13.29 24.19 -37.64
N ALA A 162 14.49 23.60 -37.58
CA ALA A 162 15.31 23.41 -38.75
C ALA A 162 14.63 22.51 -39.82
N GLY A 163 14.01 21.41 -39.37
CA GLY A 163 13.24 20.54 -40.26
C GLY A 163 12.01 21.24 -40.88
N ALA A 164 11.28 22.04 -40.06
CA ALA A 164 10.16 22.82 -40.58
C ALA A 164 10.57 23.92 -41.57
N LEU A 165 11.72 24.58 -41.33
CA LEU A 165 12.30 25.53 -42.26
C LEU A 165 12.71 24.85 -43.57
N GLN A 166 13.33 23.68 -43.51
CA GLN A 166 13.70 22.91 -44.70
C GLN A 166 12.45 22.51 -45.51
N ALA A 167 11.41 22.01 -44.86
CA ALA A 167 10.15 21.66 -45.52
C ALA A 167 9.48 22.88 -46.17
N LYS A 168 9.52 24.05 -45.52
CA LYS A 168 9.04 25.31 -46.11
C LYS A 168 9.90 25.77 -47.24
N ALA A 169 11.21 25.66 -47.16
CA ALA A 169 12.12 26.04 -48.22
C ALA A 169 11.99 25.15 -49.50
N GLU A 170 11.62 23.89 -49.32
CA GLU A 170 11.28 22.98 -50.43
C GLU A 170 9.99 23.37 -51.15
N GLN A 171 9.00 23.93 -50.38
CA GLN A 171 7.74 24.42 -50.93
C GLN A 171 7.87 25.81 -51.56
N ASP A 172 8.67 26.71 -50.96
CA ASP A 172 8.93 28.07 -51.40
C ASP A 172 10.41 28.40 -51.36
N PRO A 173 11.16 28.24 -52.48
CA PRO A 173 12.59 28.54 -52.54
C PRO A 173 12.93 30.03 -52.29
N SER A 174 11.95 30.94 -52.39
CA SER A 174 12.12 32.39 -52.13
C SER A 174 12.47 32.71 -50.67
N ILE A 175 12.19 31.83 -49.75
CA ILE A 175 12.49 32.00 -48.31
C ILE A 175 14.01 31.97 -48.05
N LEU A 176 14.76 31.23 -48.86
CA LEU A 176 16.23 31.15 -48.78
C LEU A 176 16.94 32.36 -49.40
N ALA A 177 16.27 33.13 -50.24
CA ALA A 177 16.86 34.26 -50.98
C ALA A 177 16.87 35.57 -50.20
N GLY A 178 16.61 35.59 -48.89
CA GLY A 178 16.76 36.80 -48.06
C GLY A 178 15.82 37.93 -48.39
N GLY A 179 14.64 37.64 -48.97
CA GLY A 179 13.59 38.64 -49.14
C GLY A 179 13.05 39.09 -47.80
N ALA A 180 13.01 40.43 -47.57
CA ALA A 180 12.35 41.01 -46.40
C ALA A 180 10.90 40.55 -46.38
N GLY A 181 10.66 39.48 -45.62
CA GLY A 181 9.32 38.95 -45.41
C GLY A 181 8.46 40.02 -44.76
N THR A 182 7.37 40.35 -45.38
CA THR A 182 6.26 41.01 -44.74
C THR A 182 5.95 40.24 -43.44
N PRO A 183 5.84 40.89 -42.26
CA PRO A 183 5.47 40.19 -41.08
C PRO A 183 4.07 39.59 -41.31
N ALA A 184 4.03 38.28 -41.55
CA ALA A 184 2.78 37.56 -41.51
C ALA A 184 2.17 37.76 -40.13
N ALA A 185 0.93 38.24 -40.14
CA ALA A 185 0.13 38.40 -38.91
C ALA A 185 0.31 37.18 -38.03
N ALA A 186 0.55 37.41 -36.76
CA ALA A 186 0.66 36.39 -35.75
C ALA A 186 -0.58 35.49 -35.83
N GLU A 187 -0.47 34.37 -36.54
CA GLU A 187 -1.39 33.26 -36.33
C GLU A 187 -1.17 32.76 -34.91
N GLU A 188 -2.18 32.94 -34.11
CA GLU A 188 -2.27 32.39 -32.76
C GLU A 188 -1.80 30.91 -32.76
N VAL A 189 -0.72 30.69 -32.12
CA VAL A 189 -0.26 29.34 -31.83
C VAL A 189 -1.34 28.70 -30.93
N PRO A 190 -2.01 27.65 -31.32
CA PRO A 190 -2.89 26.98 -30.37
C PRO A 190 -2.01 26.47 -29.22
N GLU A 191 -2.23 27.04 -28.06
CA GLU A 191 -1.70 26.64 -26.78
C GLU A 191 -2.07 25.17 -26.58
N ALA A 192 -1.14 24.31 -26.89
CA ALA A 192 -1.29 22.88 -26.67
C ALA A 192 -1.32 22.67 -25.15
N ALA A 193 -2.53 22.43 -24.69
CA ALA A 193 -2.92 22.07 -23.35
C ALA A 193 -1.86 21.26 -22.62
N ALA A 194 -1.36 21.85 -21.55
CA ALA A 194 -0.81 21.10 -20.45
C ALA A 194 -1.98 20.27 -19.86
N ALA A 195 -2.01 19.01 -20.16
CA ALA A 195 -2.84 18.05 -19.43
C ALA A 195 -2.28 17.95 -18.00
N ALA A 196 -2.78 18.82 -17.14
CA ALA A 196 -2.70 18.60 -15.70
C ALA A 196 -3.69 17.48 -15.38
N ASP A 197 -3.16 16.48 -14.77
CA ASP A 197 -3.83 15.38 -14.08
C ASP A 197 -4.68 15.99 -12.95
N GLU A 198 -5.98 16.23 -13.19
CA GLU A 198 -6.95 16.52 -12.16
C GLU A 198 -7.61 15.21 -11.70
N ALA A 199 -7.27 14.81 -10.50
CA ALA A 199 -8.01 13.83 -9.76
C ALA A 199 -9.48 14.28 -9.58
N PRO A 200 -10.47 13.39 -9.72
CA PRO A 200 -11.86 13.74 -9.46
C PRO A 200 -12.08 13.89 -7.95
N THR A 201 -12.35 15.09 -7.51
CA THR A 201 -13.00 15.36 -6.23
C THR A 201 -14.48 15.06 -6.38
N ASP A 202 -14.92 14.04 -5.67
CA ASP A 202 -16.31 13.67 -5.50
C ASP A 202 -16.96 14.68 -4.51
N GLU A 203 -17.66 15.66 -5.02
CA GLU A 203 -18.58 16.49 -4.24
C GLU A 203 -19.98 15.90 -4.38
N ALA A 204 -20.42 15.25 -3.31
CA ALA A 204 -21.81 14.90 -3.10
C ALA A 204 -22.61 16.19 -2.82
N ASP A 205 -23.41 16.63 -3.77
CA ASP A 205 -24.47 17.61 -3.53
C ASP A 205 -25.74 16.87 -3.12
N ALA A 206 -26.15 17.14 -1.89
CA ALA A 206 -27.43 16.75 -1.34
C ALA A 206 -28.38 17.93 -1.46
N SER A 207 -29.35 17.83 -2.34
CA SER A 207 -30.63 18.53 -2.18
C SER A 207 -31.63 18.00 -3.22
N ASP A 208 -32.65 17.36 -2.77
CA ASP A 208 -34.01 17.77 -3.14
C ASP A 208 -35.03 17.22 -2.15
N GLU A 209 -35.77 18.17 -1.62
CA GLU A 209 -37.01 17.99 -0.88
C GLU A 209 -38.16 17.71 -1.89
N GLY A 210 -39.10 16.94 -1.44
CA GLY A 210 -40.39 16.78 -2.13
C GLY A 210 -41.17 15.69 -1.46
N GLU A 211 -41.77 15.96 -0.40
CA GLU A 211 -43.19 16.32 -0.13
C GLU A 211 -44.24 15.42 -0.80
N ALA A 212 -44.98 14.82 0.13
CA ALA A 212 -46.44 14.64 0.17
C ALA A 212 -47.09 13.43 -0.52
N THR A 213 -47.81 12.81 0.31
CA THR A 213 -49.26 12.49 0.38
C THR A 213 -49.65 11.04 0.20
N GLU A 214 -50.25 10.58 1.31
CA GLU A 214 -51.57 9.93 1.48
C GLU A 214 -51.97 8.80 0.51
N SER A 215 -52.09 7.64 1.02
CA SER A 215 -53.31 6.87 1.30
C SER A 215 -52.99 5.55 1.99
#